data_e80d0ee7a0e27c2fe71be13eebdaf825
#
_entry.id   e80d0ee7a0e27c2fe71be13eebdaf825
#
_cell.length_a   1.000
_cell.length_b   1.000
_cell.length_c   1.000
_cell.angle_alpha   90.00
_cell.angle_beta   90.00
_cell.angle_gamma   90.00
#
_symmetry.space_group_name_H-M   'P 1'
#
loop_
_entity.id
_entity.type
_entity.pdbx_description
1 polymer ?
#
loop_
_entity_poly.entity_id
_entity_poly.type
_entity_poly.pdbx_seq_one_letter_code
_entity_poly.pdbx_strand_id
1 'polypeptide(L)'
;MNIKNTFYTVLALGLMAATPAVMAQDTDAPAPAKKAAKGKKEATKEPSVVGKALQEMTFLTDKKPNPDAKYYIYLQSASWCGPCNAEMPHVVKQYKAMGKKVELILVSHDNSPDAAINFMKKYGADFPCILANSGESGKLPAYKFANGIPNASVVKADGKEIINAHAGAIIKDWKKYTRK
;
A
#
# COMPACT_ATOMS: atom_id res chain seq x y z
N MET A 1 -24.47 34.14 -24.48
CA MET A 1 -23.38 34.91 -25.12
C MET A 1 -22.34 33.90 -25.57
N ASN A 2 -22.28 33.69 -26.90
CA ASN A 2 -21.43 32.68 -27.60
C ASN A 2 -20.04 33.20 -27.85
N ILE A 3 -19.02 32.40 -27.65
CA ILE A 3 -17.72 32.52 -28.32
C ILE A 3 -17.13 31.11 -28.40
N LYS A 4 -17.33 30.40 -29.47
CA LYS A 4 -16.59 30.18 -30.76
C LYS A 4 -15.23 29.48 -30.56
N ASN A 5 -15.23 28.24 -31.05
CA ASN A 5 -14.14 27.41 -31.55
C ASN A 5 -13.00 28.16 -32.24
N THR A 6 -11.78 27.68 -32.07
CA THR A 6 -10.77 27.79 -33.11
C THR A 6 -9.97 26.48 -33.20
N PHE A 7 -10.21 25.76 -34.29
CA PHE A 7 -9.39 24.66 -34.80
C PHE A 7 -8.13 25.22 -35.43
N TYR A 8 -6.97 24.65 -35.13
CA TYR A 8 -5.80 24.77 -35.96
C TYR A 8 -5.39 23.41 -36.50
N THR A 9 -5.69 23.24 -37.78
CA THR A 9 -5.15 22.21 -38.66
C THR A 9 -3.84 22.72 -39.25
N VAL A 10 -2.74 22.01 -39.10
CA VAL A 10 -1.55 22.20 -39.90
C VAL A 10 -1.23 20.91 -40.62
N LEU A 11 -1.41 21.01 -41.94
CA LEU A 11 -1.04 20.04 -42.95
C LEU A 11 0.36 20.42 -43.47
N ALA A 12 1.31 19.46 -43.52
CA ALA A 12 2.50 19.64 -44.34
C ALA A 12 2.91 18.30 -44.94
N LEU A 13 2.85 18.30 -46.24
CA LEU A 13 3.25 17.28 -47.22
C LEU A 13 4.78 17.21 -47.43
N GLY A 14 5.24 15.99 -47.75
CA GLY A 14 6.24 15.77 -48.83
C GLY A 14 7.67 15.58 -48.33
N LEU A 15 8.39 14.55 -48.63
CA LEU A 15 8.91 14.23 -49.96
C LEU A 15 9.69 12.87 -49.90
N MET A 16 9.56 12.10 -50.94
CA MET A 16 10.31 10.86 -51.21
C MET A 16 11.77 11.15 -51.56
N ALA A 17 12.71 10.26 -51.20
CA ALA A 17 13.90 9.99 -52.00
C ALA A 17 14.49 8.58 -51.68
N ALA A 18 14.54 7.81 -52.66
CA ALA A 18 15.19 6.63 -53.18
C ALA A 18 16.45 6.08 -52.49
N THR A 19 16.49 4.74 -52.53
CA THR A 19 17.56 3.80 -52.22
C THR A 19 18.81 3.96 -53.11
N PRO A 20 20.01 3.41 -52.72
CA PRO A 20 20.36 2.13 -53.31
C PRO A 20 20.94 1.07 -52.36
N ALA A 21 20.79 -0.17 -52.78
CA ALA A 21 21.32 -1.38 -52.23
C ALA A 21 22.86 -1.46 -52.37
N VAL A 22 23.56 -1.99 -51.35
CA VAL A 22 24.88 -2.61 -51.48
C VAL A 22 24.95 -3.89 -50.68
N MET A 23 25.51 -4.88 -51.34
CA MET A 23 25.65 -6.32 -51.07
C MET A 23 26.38 -6.69 -49.75
N ALA A 24 25.94 -7.79 -49.27
CA ALA A 24 26.56 -8.90 -48.54
C ALA A 24 28.03 -8.78 -48.09
N GLN A 25 28.24 -9.10 -46.81
CA GLN A 25 29.35 -9.97 -46.37
C GLN A 25 28.94 -10.77 -45.14
N ASP A 26 29.00 -12.09 -45.30
CA ASP A 26 28.98 -13.09 -44.25
C ASP A 26 30.14 -12.88 -43.28
N THR A 27 29.86 -12.80 -42.00
CA THR A 27 30.82 -13.21 -40.96
C THR A 27 30.04 -13.90 -39.84
N ASP A 28 30.28 -15.18 -39.79
CA ASP A 28 29.95 -16.15 -38.78
C ASP A 28 30.46 -15.68 -37.40
N ALA A 29 29.56 -15.45 -36.45
CA ALA A 29 29.91 -15.27 -35.03
C ALA A 29 28.86 -15.98 -34.18
N PRO A 30 29.26 -16.85 -33.22
CA PRO A 30 28.37 -17.73 -32.50
C PRO A 30 27.48 -16.92 -31.52
N ALA A 31 26.20 -17.24 -31.51
CA ALA A 31 25.19 -16.70 -30.63
C ALA A 31 25.53 -16.92 -29.13
N PRO A 32 25.39 -15.90 -28.27
CA PRO A 32 25.50 -16.12 -26.84
C PRO A 32 24.31 -16.92 -26.31
N ALA A 33 24.62 -18.02 -25.65
CA ALA A 33 23.68 -18.90 -24.98
C ALA A 33 22.72 -18.11 -24.06
N LYS A 34 21.42 -18.21 -24.32
CA LYS A 34 20.36 -17.75 -23.44
C LYS A 34 20.46 -18.51 -22.13
N LYS A 35 20.96 -17.88 -21.08
CA LYS A 35 20.80 -18.36 -19.71
C LYS A 35 19.31 -18.32 -19.39
N ALA A 36 18.71 -19.49 -19.31
CA ALA A 36 17.36 -19.70 -18.83
C ALA A 36 17.28 -19.13 -17.40
N ALA A 37 16.55 -18.03 -17.23
CA ALA A 37 16.19 -17.52 -15.92
C ALA A 37 15.30 -18.59 -15.26
N LYS A 38 15.86 -19.27 -14.25
CA LYS A 38 15.17 -20.22 -13.39
C LYS A 38 14.09 -19.46 -12.64
N GLY A 39 12.89 -19.40 -13.20
CA GLY A 39 11.71 -18.86 -12.54
C GLY A 39 11.47 -19.66 -11.26
N LYS A 40 11.77 -19.06 -10.12
CA LYS A 40 11.40 -19.59 -8.82
C LYS A 40 9.88 -19.60 -8.79
N LYS A 41 9.24 -20.76 -8.99
CA LYS A 41 7.83 -20.98 -8.73
C LYS A 41 7.61 -20.60 -7.26
N GLU A 42 7.02 -19.44 -7.02
CA GLU A 42 6.49 -19.06 -5.73
C GLU A 42 5.32 -20.03 -5.47
N ALA A 43 5.54 -20.95 -4.55
CA ALA A 43 4.49 -21.87 -4.11
C ALA A 43 3.32 -21.01 -3.63
N THR A 44 2.14 -21.18 -4.18
CA THR A 44 0.89 -20.57 -3.76
C THR A 44 0.60 -21.01 -2.32
N LYS A 45 1.12 -20.24 -1.38
CA LYS A 45 0.88 -20.45 0.04
C LYS A 45 -0.58 -20.04 0.31
N GLU A 46 -1.36 -20.95 0.91
CA GLU A 46 -2.70 -20.64 1.40
C GLU A 46 -2.70 -19.32 2.17
N PRO A 47 -3.64 -18.39 1.90
CA PRO A 47 -3.71 -17.12 2.61
C PRO A 47 -3.83 -17.34 4.12
N SER A 48 -3.15 -16.53 4.88
CA SER A 48 -3.24 -16.55 6.35
C SER A 48 -4.64 -16.14 6.85
N VAL A 49 -4.93 -16.36 8.14
CA VAL A 49 -6.21 -15.95 8.74
C VAL A 49 -6.50 -14.48 8.51
N VAL A 50 -5.52 -13.61 8.79
CA VAL A 50 -5.66 -12.16 8.52
C VAL A 50 -5.72 -11.90 7.02
N GLY A 51 -4.89 -12.55 6.21
CA GLY A 51 -4.88 -12.39 4.77
C GLY A 51 -6.23 -12.71 4.10
N LYS A 52 -6.92 -13.77 4.55
CA LYS A 52 -8.28 -14.12 4.09
C LYS A 52 -9.27 -13.00 4.43
N ALA A 53 -9.27 -12.53 5.67
CA ALA A 53 -10.15 -11.44 6.10
C ALA A 53 -9.95 -10.17 5.26
N LEU A 54 -8.68 -9.80 4.98
CA LEU A 54 -8.37 -8.62 4.19
C LEU A 54 -8.86 -8.69 2.74
N GLN A 55 -8.95 -9.87 2.15
CA GLN A 55 -9.47 -10.07 0.80
C GLN A 55 -10.99 -9.79 0.70
N GLU A 56 -11.71 -9.97 1.81
CA GLU A 56 -13.16 -9.76 1.91
C GLU A 56 -13.53 -8.34 2.36
N MET A 57 -12.53 -7.48 2.61
CA MET A 57 -12.73 -6.13 3.16
C MET A 57 -12.72 -5.05 2.08
N THR A 58 -13.48 -3.99 2.34
CA THR A 58 -13.47 -2.75 1.57
C THR A 58 -12.68 -1.67 2.32
N PHE A 59 -11.75 -1.04 1.63
CA PHE A 59 -10.89 0.02 2.18
C PHE A 59 -11.28 1.38 1.60
N LEU A 60 -11.09 2.44 2.39
CA LEU A 60 -11.35 3.82 1.98
C LEU A 60 -10.30 4.34 0.99
N THR A 61 -9.13 3.73 0.97
CA THR A 61 -8.00 4.10 0.12
C THR A 61 -7.84 3.11 -1.02
N ASP A 62 -7.24 3.55 -2.13
CA ASP A 62 -6.90 2.66 -3.26
C ASP A 62 -5.79 1.66 -2.88
N LYS A 63 -5.04 1.97 -1.84
CA LYS A 63 -4.01 1.09 -1.31
C LYS A 63 -4.62 -0.16 -0.73
N LYS A 64 -4.33 -1.30 -1.34
CA LYS A 64 -4.71 -2.61 -0.81
C LYS A 64 -3.65 -3.10 0.16
N PRO A 65 -4.06 -3.69 1.31
CA PRO A 65 -3.11 -4.30 2.23
C PRO A 65 -2.46 -5.54 1.61
N ASN A 66 -1.24 -5.83 2.06
CA ASN A 66 -0.55 -7.07 1.67
C ASN A 66 -1.12 -8.26 2.45
N PRO A 67 -1.85 -9.20 1.80
CA PRO A 67 -2.44 -10.36 2.49
C PRO A 67 -1.39 -11.39 2.95
N ASP A 68 -0.17 -11.33 2.42
CA ASP A 68 0.93 -12.26 2.70
C ASP A 68 1.90 -11.72 3.76
N ALA A 69 1.58 -10.60 4.39
CA ALA A 69 2.37 -10.06 5.48
C ALA A 69 2.40 -11.06 6.66
N LYS A 70 3.52 -11.10 7.38
CA LYS A 70 3.65 -11.97 8.57
C LYS A 70 3.06 -11.33 9.82
N TYR A 71 2.99 -10.01 9.83
CA TYR A 71 2.51 -9.20 10.93
C TYR A 71 1.67 -8.04 10.39
N TYR A 72 0.65 -7.69 11.15
CA TYR A 72 -0.24 -6.59 10.88
C TYR A 72 -0.26 -5.64 12.06
N ILE A 73 -0.19 -4.34 11.79
CA ILE A 73 -0.34 -3.30 12.81
C ILE A 73 -1.66 -2.60 12.55
N TYR A 74 -2.60 -2.72 13.48
CA TYR A 74 -3.85 -1.95 13.44
C TYR A 74 -3.65 -0.67 14.22
N LEU A 75 -3.52 0.44 13.51
CA LEU A 75 -3.35 1.77 14.08
C LEU A 75 -4.72 2.43 14.27
N GLN A 76 -5.11 2.70 15.49
CA GLN A 76 -6.32 3.45 15.82
C GLN A 76 -5.98 4.92 16.03
N SER A 77 -6.57 5.79 15.21
CA SER A 77 -6.24 7.22 15.16
C SER A 77 -7.42 8.02 14.62
N ALA A 78 -7.38 9.36 14.69
CA ALA A 78 -8.38 10.23 14.11
C ALA A 78 -7.84 11.63 13.80
N SER A 79 -8.47 12.34 12.87
CA SER A 79 -8.09 13.70 12.46
C SER A 79 -8.26 14.75 13.57
N TRP A 80 -9.25 14.57 14.42
CA TRP A 80 -9.59 15.47 15.54
C TRP A 80 -8.73 15.23 16.78
N CYS A 81 -7.94 14.15 16.83
CA CYS A 81 -7.12 13.77 17.98
C CYS A 81 -5.75 14.47 17.90
N GLY A 82 -5.48 15.41 18.83
CA GLY A 82 -4.22 16.16 18.88
C GLY A 82 -2.97 15.27 18.95
N PRO A 83 -2.86 14.34 19.92
CA PRO A 83 -1.73 13.40 20.00
C PRO A 83 -1.58 12.54 18.74
N CYS A 84 -2.69 12.14 18.09
CA CYS A 84 -2.66 11.39 16.85
C CYS A 84 -2.01 12.19 15.71
N ASN A 85 -2.37 13.47 15.60
CA ASN A 85 -1.77 14.38 14.63
C ASN A 85 -0.26 14.54 14.86
N ALA A 86 0.19 14.63 16.11
CA ALA A 86 1.59 14.75 16.46
C ALA A 86 2.41 13.49 16.07
N GLU A 87 1.81 12.29 16.16
CA GLU A 87 2.49 11.03 15.86
C GLU A 87 2.47 10.66 14.37
N MET A 88 1.50 11.13 13.58
CA MET A 88 1.32 10.69 12.20
C MET A 88 2.56 10.86 11.30
N PRO A 89 3.35 11.96 11.38
CA PRO A 89 4.59 12.07 10.59
C PRO A 89 5.58 10.94 10.89
N HIS A 90 5.67 10.52 12.15
CA HIS A 90 6.52 9.40 12.55
C HIS A 90 5.97 8.06 12.04
N VAL A 91 4.67 7.84 12.13
CA VAL A 91 4.00 6.66 11.57
C VAL A 91 4.31 6.51 10.08
N VAL A 92 4.10 7.56 9.30
CA VAL A 92 4.35 7.56 7.84
C VAL A 92 5.82 7.24 7.55
N LYS A 93 6.76 7.82 8.30
CA LYS A 93 8.18 7.50 8.16
C LYS A 93 8.48 6.03 8.43
N GLN A 94 7.92 5.48 9.52
CA GLN A 94 8.17 4.08 9.89
C GLN A 94 7.49 3.11 8.93
N TYR A 95 6.30 3.41 8.42
CA TYR A 95 5.62 2.57 7.43
C TYR A 95 6.50 2.30 6.20
N LYS A 96 7.18 3.31 5.68
CA LYS A 96 8.12 3.17 4.56
C LYS A 96 9.26 2.18 4.85
N ALA A 97 9.61 2.00 6.13
CA ALA A 97 10.67 1.09 6.57
C ALA A 97 10.17 -0.34 6.90
N MET A 98 8.85 -0.56 6.98
CA MET A 98 8.29 -1.86 7.39
C MET A 98 8.46 -2.96 6.33
N GLY A 99 8.47 -2.60 5.05
CA GLY A 99 8.63 -3.53 3.93
C GLY A 99 7.49 -4.56 3.86
N LYS A 100 7.67 -5.61 3.06
CA LYS A 100 6.60 -6.59 2.76
C LYS A 100 6.20 -7.51 3.91
N LYS A 101 6.99 -7.57 4.99
CA LYS A 101 6.70 -8.48 6.12
C LYS A 101 5.70 -7.93 7.12
N VAL A 102 5.53 -6.63 7.16
CA VAL A 102 4.67 -5.93 8.11
C VAL A 102 3.74 -5.02 7.33
N GLU A 103 2.45 -5.19 7.52
CA GLU A 103 1.43 -4.29 6.95
C GLU A 103 0.84 -3.44 8.07
N LEU A 104 0.59 -2.16 7.77
CA LEU A 104 -0.09 -1.24 8.68
C LEU A 104 -1.45 -0.87 8.08
N ILE A 105 -2.49 -0.98 8.89
CA ILE A 105 -3.87 -0.62 8.53
C ILE A 105 -4.35 0.44 9.50
N LEU A 106 -4.73 1.60 8.97
CA LEU A 106 -5.39 2.63 9.77
C LEU A 106 -6.84 2.25 10.01
N VAL A 107 -7.21 2.16 11.28
CA VAL A 107 -8.59 2.08 11.74
C VAL A 107 -8.95 3.46 12.27
N SER A 108 -9.55 4.27 11.41
CA SER A 108 -9.87 5.68 11.71
C SER A 108 -11.10 5.78 12.57
N HIS A 109 -10.99 6.54 13.67
CA HIS A 109 -12.11 6.92 14.54
C HIS A 109 -12.79 8.22 14.09
N ASP A 110 -12.56 8.64 12.85
CA ASP A 110 -13.29 9.75 12.25
C ASP A 110 -14.77 9.37 11.98
N ASN A 111 -15.62 10.38 11.94
CA ASN A 111 -17.06 10.17 11.74
C ASN A 111 -17.46 10.01 10.26
N SER A 112 -16.51 10.25 9.33
CA SER A 112 -16.78 10.12 7.90
C SER A 112 -15.54 9.64 7.13
N PRO A 113 -15.74 8.97 5.98
CA PRO A 113 -14.66 8.59 5.07
C PRO A 113 -13.80 9.78 4.64
N ASP A 114 -14.41 10.92 4.32
CA ASP A 114 -13.71 12.13 3.86
C ASP A 114 -12.77 12.68 4.93
N ALA A 115 -13.19 12.69 6.20
CA ALA A 115 -12.35 13.13 7.31
C ALA A 115 -11.11 12.24 7.44
N ALA A 116 -11.28 10.91 7.38
CA ALA A 116 -10.19 9.95 7.44
C ALA A 116 -9.23 10.10 6.24
N ILE A 117 -9.77 10.24 5.02
CA ILE A 117 -8.97 10.42 3.81
C ILE A 117 -8.19 11.75 3.85
N ASN A 118 -8.83 12.83 4.28
CA ASN A 118 -8.18 14.14 4.39
C ASN A 118 -7.08 14.13 5.45
N PHE A 119 -7.29 13.42 6.55
CA PHE A 119 -6.27 13.19 7.57
C PHE A 119 -5.05 12.48 7.00
N MET A 120 -5.25 11.42 6.24
CA MET A 120 -4.16 10.70 5.57
C MET A 120 -3.43 11.58 4.56
N LYS A 121 -4.16 12.29 3.70
CA LYS A 121 -3.60 13.21 2.69
C LYS A 121 -2.74 14.31 3.32
N LYS A 122 -3.18 14.88 4.44
CA LYS A 122 -2.45 15.91 5.19
C LYS A 122 -1.03 15.49 5.52
N TYR A 123 -0.80 14.21 5.80
CA TYR A 123 0.50 13.68 6.20
C TYR A 123 1.20 12.86 5.11
N GLY A 124 0.62 12.75 3.93
CA GLY A 124 1.17 11.90 2.86
C GLY A 124 1.19 10.42 3.25
N ALA A 125 0.20 9.99 4.04
CA ALA A 125 0.03 8.60 4.42
C ALA A 125 -0.50 7.78 3.24
N ASP A 126 0.21 6.70 2.90
CA ASP A 126 -0.13 5.78 1.81
C ASP A 126 -0.20 4.35 2.35
N PHE A 127 -1.18 4.08 3.20
CA PHE A 127 -1.49 2.76 3.74
C PHE A 127 -3.00 2.52 3.75
N PRO A 128 -3.45 1.25 3.84
CA PRO A 128 -4.88 0.93 3.88
C PRO A 128 -5.59 1.60 5.05
N CYS A 129 -6.83 2.05 4.81
CA CYS A 129 -7.65 2.71 5.81
C CYS A 129 -9.09 2.19 5.81
N ILE A 130 -9.66 2.01 7.01
CA ILE A 130 -11.08 1.74 7.26
C ILE A 130 -11.59 2.64 8.37
N LEU A 131 -12.93 2.77 8.50
CA LEU A 131 -13.51 3.41 9.68
C LEU A 131 -13.68 2.41 10.83
N ALA A 132 -13.42 2.85 12.06
CA ALA A 132 -13.57 2.05 13.27
C ALA A 132 -15.03 1.65 13.55
N ASN A 133 -15.99 2.52 13.18
CA ASN A 133 -17.42 2.30 13.33
C ASN A 133 -18.09 1.67 12.10
N SER A 134 -17.32 1.21 11.13
CA SER A 134 -17.84 0.47 9.98
C SER A 134 -17.89 -1.04 10.26
N GLY A 135 -18.73 -1.78 9.53
CA GLY A 135 -18.73 -3.24 9.56
C GLY A 135 -17.40 -3.88 9.17
N GLU A 136 -16.54 -3.13 8.47
CA GLU A 136 -15.21 -3.59 8.05
C GLU A 136 -14.27 -3.83 9.24
N SER A 137 -14.32 -2.98 10.27
CA SER A 137 -13.46 -3.14 11.45
C SER A 137 -13.70 -4.46 12.19
N GLY A 138 -14.95 -4.93 12.20
CA GLY A 138 -15.32 -6.22 12.82
C GLY A 138 -14.78 -7.44 12.08
N LYS A 139 -14.35 -7.29 10.82
CA LYS A 139 -13.73 -8.38 10.04
C LYS A 139 -12.24 -8.57 10.35
N LEU A 140 -11.58 -7.60 10.99
CA LEU A 140 -10.17 -7.70 11.35
C LEU A 140 -9.97 -8.69 12.51
N PRO A 141 -9.22 -9.78 12.31
CA PRO A 141 -8.93 -10.74 13.38
C PRO A 141 -8.21 -10.09 14.56
N ALA A 142 -8.65 -10.38 15.77
CA ALA A 142 -8.14 -9.83 17.04
C ALA A 142 -8.26 -8.29 17.18
N TYR A 143 -8.99 -7.61 16.29
CA TYR A 143 -9.24 -6.19 16.48
C TYR A 143 -10.11 -5.95 17.72
N LYS A 144 -9.70 -4.96 18.50
CA LYS A 144 -10.46 -4.48 19.67
C LYS A 144 -10.53 -2.96 19.59
N PHE A 145 -11.71 -2.43 19.78
CA PHE A 145 -11.91 -0.99 19.88
C PHE A 145 -11.13 -0.44 21.09
N ALA A 146 -10.26 0.54 20.88
CA ALA A 146 -9.46 1.10 21.96
C ALA A 146 -10.26 2.06 22.84
N ASN A 147 -10.02 2.03 24.16
CA ASN A 147 -10.58 3.01 25.08
C ASN A 147 -9.99 4.42 24.93
N GLY A 148 -8.93 4.57 24.13
CA GLY A 148 -8.29 5.85 23.84
C GLY A 148 -7.37 5.74 22.63
N ILE A 149 -7.18 6.86 21.94
CA ILE A 149 -6.30 6.98 20.76
C ILE A 149 -5.25 8.09 20.99
N PRO A 150 -4.05 7.98 20.38
CA PRO A 150 -3.61 6.95 19.43
C PRO A 150 -3.26 5.62 20.11
N ASN A 151 -3.77 4.52 19.54
CA ASN A 151 -3.51 3.16 20.00
C ASN A 151 -3.06 2.30 18.81
N ALA A 152 -2.31 1.24 19.08
CA ALA A 152 -1.99 0.26 18.06
C ALA A 152 -1.93 -1.15 18.64
N SER A 153 -2.30 -2.14 17.83
CA SER A 153 -2.07 -3.55 18.13
C SER A 153 -1.21 -4.20 17.05
N VAL A 154 -0.36 -5.15 17.47
CA VAL A 154 0.43 -5.99 16.55
C VAL A 154 -0.18 -7.38 16.56
N VAL A 155 -0.56 -7.85 15.39
CA VAL A 155 -1.23 -9.15 15.19
C VAL A 155 -0.40 -9.99 14.22
N LYS A 156 -0.23 -11.28 14.51
CA LYS A 156 0.38 -12.25 13.59
C LYS A 156 -0.58 -12.61 12.46
N ALA A 157 -0.03 -13.13 11.39
CA ALA A 157 -0.80 -13.62 10.25
C ALA A 157 -1.85 -14.71 10.63
N ASP A 158 -1.63 -15.45 11.69
CA ASP A 158 -2.57 -16.44 12.25
C ASP A 158 -3.72 -15.82 13.08
N GLY A 159 -3.77 -14.50 13.19
CA GLY A 159 -4.81 -13.77 13.94
C GLY A 159 -4.50 -13.59 15.43
N LYS A 160 -3.34 -14.02 15.93
CA LYS A 160 -2.97 -13.83 17.34
C LYS A 160 -2.42 -12.44 17.60
N GLU A 161 -3.03 -11.72 18.54
CA GLU A 161 -2.49 -10.46 19.04
C GLU A 161 -1.20 -10.70 19.83
N ILE A 162 -0.16 -9.91 19.55
CA ILE A 162 1.12 -9.93 20.27
C ILE A 162 1.12 -8.89 21.37
N ILE A 163 0.65 -7.69 21.07
CA ILE A 163 0.62 -6.54 21.96
C ILE A 163 -0.44 -5.54 21.50
N ASN A 164 -1.02 -4.86 22.47
CA ASN A 164 -1.90 -3.70 22.28
C ASN A 164 -1.45 -2.62 23.26
N ALA A 165 -1.08 -1.44 22.76
CA ALA A 165 -0.58 -0.33 23.57
C ALA A 165 -0.68 1.00 22.82
N HIS A 166 -0.22 2.09 23.45
CA HIS A 166 -0.11 3.39 22.82
C HIS A 166 0.68 3.32 21.51
N ALA A 167 0.15 3.95 20.45
CA ALA A 167 0.68 3.84 19.11
C ALA A 167 2.16 4.24 18.99
N GLY A 168 2.56 5.35 19.63
CA GLY A 168 3.93 5.83 19.59
C GLY A 168 4.95 4.81 20.10
N ALA A 169 4.62 4.07 21.18
CA ALA A 169 5.49 3.03 21.70
C ALA A 169 5.64 1.87 20.70
N ILE A 170 4.52 1.43 20.09
CA ILE A 170 4.54 0.33 19.12
C ILE A 170 5.26 0.73 17.84
N ILE A 171 4.94 1.91 17.28
CA ILE A 171 5.52 2.39 16.03
C ILE A 171 7.02 2.67 16.17
N LYS A 172 7.47 3.17 17.33
CA LYS A 172 8.90 3.35 17.61
C LYS A 172 9.66 2.02 17.57
N ASP A 173 9.10 1.00 18.21
CA ASP A 173 9.77 -0.27 18.44
C ASP A 173 9.18 -1.44 17.63
N TRP A 174 8.50 -1.16 16.51
CA TRP A 174 7.79 -2.19 15.73
C TRP A 174 8.67 -3.41 15.38
N LYS A 175 9.96 -3.21 15.12
CA LYS A 175 10.91 -4.30 14.84
C LYS A 175 11.03 -5.30 15.99
N LYS A 176 10.89 -4.84 17.25
CA LYS A 176 10.94 -5.71 18.44
C LYS A 176 9.79 -6.72 18.42
N TYR A 177 8.61 -6.33 17.96
CA TYR A 177 7.41 -7.16 17.96
C TYR A 177 7.27 -8.02 16.71
N THR A 178 8.03 -7.75 15.65
CA THR A 178 7.91 -8.41 14.33
C THR A 178 9.15 -9.21 13.92
N ARG A 179 10.03 -9.56 14.86
CA ARG A 179 11.28 -10.30 14.60
C ARG A 179 11.17 -11.83 14.67
N LYS A 180 10.05 -12.36 15.15
CA LYS A 180 9.92 -13.82 15.40
C LYS A 180 9.35 -14.56 14.21
#